data_16ec46f99dc4c7bb82cfe4a0ac9fc895
#
_entry.id   16ec46f99dc4c7bb82cfe4a0ac9fc895
#
_cell.length_a   1.000
_cell.length_b   1.000
_cell.length_c   1.000
_cell.angle_alpha   90.00
_cell.angle_beta   90.00
_cell.angle_gamma   90.00
#
_symmetry.space_group_name_H-M   'P 1'
#
loop_
_entity.id
_entity.type
_entity.pdbx_description
1 polymer ?
#
loop_
_entity_poly.entity_id
_entity_poly.type
_entity_poly.pdbx_seq_one_letter_code
_entity_poly.pdbx_strand_id
1 'polypeptide(L)' 'MNTISEILMRRDGCSLDGALAQIRSARVSFNEYLDSGDTEAAYNVCEEYFGLEPDYIWEMML' A
#
# COMPACT_ATOMS: atom_id res chain seq x y z
N MET A 1 7.32 -7.08 10.37
CA MET A 1 6.82 -5.73 10.00
C MET A 1 7.41 -5.35 8.66
N ASN A 2 6.61 -4.86 7.73
CA ASN A 2 7.15 -4.50 6.41
C ASN A 2 7.58 -3.03 6.38
N THR A 3 8.31 -2.66 5.33
CA THR A 3 8.86 -1.32 5.20
C THR A 3 7.78 -0.26 5.11
N ILE A 4 6.65 -0.57 4.47
CA ILE A 4 5.55 0.38 4.33
C ILE A 4 5.00 0.76 5.69
N SER A 5 4.76 -0.23 6.57
CA SER A 5 4.23 0.07 7.91
C SER A 5 5.21 0.93 8.70
N GLU A 6 6.50 0.68 8.60
CA GLU A 6 7.51 1.49 9.28
C GLU A 6 7.49 2.92 8.79
N ILE A 7 7.39 3.12 7.48
CA ILE A 7 7.33 4.46 6.90
C ILE A 7 6.10 5.21 7.38
N LEU A 8 4.94 4.54 7.36
CA LEU A 8 3.69 5.18 7.80
C LEU A 8 3.74 5.57 9.27
N MET A 9 4.25 4.69 10.12
CA MET A 9 4.38 4.98 11.54
C MET A 9 5.30 6.17 11.79
N ARG A 10 6.41 6.23 11.07
CA ARG A 10 7.41 7.27 11.25
C ARG A 10 6.95 8.60 10.65
N ARG A 11 6.39 8.56 9.44
CA ARG A 11 6.01 9.78 8.73
C ARG A 11 4.72 10.38 9.25
N ASP A 12 3.70 9.54 9.47
CA ASP A 12 2.37 10.00 9.82
C ASP A 12 2.08 9.92 11.32
N GLY A 13 2.97 9.30 12.08
CA GLY A 13 2.79 9.19 13.52
C GLY A 13 1.68 8.26 13.93
N CYS A 14 1.24 7.37 13.05
CA CYS A 14 0.18 6.42 13.38
C CYS A 14 0.72 5.22 14.14
N SER A 15 -0.19 4.46 14.78
CA SER A 15 0.18 3.21 15.44
C SER A 15 0.41 2.12 14.39
N LEU A 16 0.99 1.00 14.83
CA LEU A 16 1.15 -0.16 13.95
C LEU A 16 -0.21 -0.64 13.42
N ASP A 17 -1.21 -0.69 14.28
CA ASP A 17 -2.56 -1.10 13.86
C ASP A 17 -3.12 -0.15 12.80
N GLY A 18 -2.91 1.15 12.96
CA GLY A 18 -3.34 2.13 11.97
C GLY A 18 -2.63 1.96 10.65
N ALA A 19 -1.32 1.73 10.69
CA ALA A 19 -0.54 1.51 9.47
C ALA A 19 -1.00 0.24 8.74
N LEU A 20 -1.22 -0.84 9.49
CA LEU A 20 -1.68 -2.09 8.89
C LEU A 20 -3.08 -1.97 8.30
N ALA A 21 -3.95 -1.17 8.92
CA ALA A 21 -5.29 -0.91 8.37
C ALA A 21 -5.20 -0.20 7.03
N GLN A 22 -4.32 0.79 6.90
CA GLN A 22 -4.12 1.49 5.64
C GLN A 22 -3.57 0.56 4.56
N ILE A 23 -2.62 -0.30 4.93
CA ILE A 23 -2.04 -1.26 3.99
C ILE A 23 -3.12 -2.24 3.52
N ARG A 24 -3.98 -2.68 4.42
CA ARG A 24 -5.07 -3.60 4.08
C ARG A 24 -6.03 -2.95 3.07
N SER A 25 -6.39 -1.69 3.28
CA SER A 25 -7.26 -0.97 2.36
C SER A 25 -6.62 -0.83 0.98
N ALA A 26 -5.33 -0.52 0.94
CA ALA A 26 -4.61 -0.41 -0.32
C ALA A 26 -4.53 -1.76 -1.04
N ARG A 27 -4.37 -2.85 -0.28
CA ARG A 27 -4.32 -4.19 -0.85
C ARG A 27 -5.65 -4.58 -1.48
N VAL A 28 -6.77 -4.21 -0.86
CA VAL A 28 -8.09 -4.47 -1.44
C VAL A 28 -8.22 -3.74 -2.78
N SER A 29 -7.84 -2.48 -2.84
CA SER A 29 -7.88 -1.72 -4.08
C SER A 29 -6.96 -2.32 -5.14
N PHE A 30 -5.77 -2.76 -4.73
CA PHE A 30 -4.83 -3.40 -5.64
C PHE A 30 -5.46 -4.63 -6.30
N ASN A 31 -6.10 -5.49 -5.49
CA ASN A 31 -6.75 -6.69 -6.01
C ASN A 31 -7.93 -6.35 -6.92
N GLU A 32 -8.69 -5.33 -6.59
CA GLU A 32 -9.81 -4.91 -7.43
C GLU A 32 -9.32 -4.41 -8.79
N TYR A 33 -8.23 -3.65 -8.83
CA TYR A 33 -7.66 -3.20 -10.08
C TYR A 33 -7.19 -4.37 -10.94
N LEU A 34 -6.55 -5.36 -10.32
CA LEU A 34 -6.10 -6.55 -11.05
C LEU A 34 -7.29 -7.32 -11.62
N ASP A 35 -8.36 -7.46 -10.85
CA ASP A 35 -9.55 -8.19 -11.30
C ASP A 35 -10.23 -7.49 -12.48
N SER A 36 -10.16 -6.17 -12.52
CA SER A 36 -10.75 -5.40 -13.63
C SER A 36 -9.81 -5.27 -14.82
N GLY A 37 -8.60 -5.81 -14.73
CA GLY A 37 -7.63 -5.74 -15.80
C GLY A 37 -6.84 -4.43 -15.86
N ASP A 38 -6.98 -3.59 -14.83
CA ASP A 38 -6.29 -2.29 -14.78
C ASP A 38 -4.95 -2.44 -14.06
N THR A 39 -3.99 -3.06 -14.75
CA THR A 39 -2.69 -3.34 -14.15
C THR A 39 -1.89 -2.06 -13.86
N GLU A 40 -2.09 -1.02 -14.64
CA GLU A 40 -1.40 0.24 -14.40
C GLU A 40 -1.86 0.88 -13.09
N ALA A 41 -3.17 0.90 -12.84
CA ALA A 41 -3.69 1.42 -11.59
C ALA A 41 -3.22 0.57 -10.40
N ALA A 42 -3.22 -0.74 -10.55
CA ALA A 42 -2.72 -1.64 -9.52
C ALA A 42 -1.26 -1.34 -9.18
N TYR A 43 -0.44 -1.12 -10.19
CA TYR A 43 0.97 -0.82 -10.00
C TYR A 43 1.18 0.49 -9.24
N ASN A 44 0.28 1.44 -9.40
CA ASN A 44 0.40 2.78 -8.80
C ASN A 44 -0.31 2.91 -7.45
N VAL A 45 -0.82 1.82 -6.89
CA VAL A 45 -1.55 1.87 -5.62
C VAL A 45 -0.70 2.46 -4.48
N CYS A 46 0.57 2.12 -4.40
CA CYS A 46 1.43 2.65 -3.34
C CYS A 46 1.58 4.17 -3.45
N GLU A 47 1.65 4.70 -4.66
CA GLU A 47 1.72 6.13 -4.87
C GLU A 47 0.40 6.80 -4.50
N GLU A 48 -0.71 6.21 -4.91
CA GLU A 48 -2.04 6.76 -4.66
C GLU A 48 -2.39 6.79 -3.16
N TYR A 49 -2.09 5.70 -2.45
CA TYR A 49 -2.48 5.57 -1.05
C TYR A 49 -1.46 6.12 -0.07
N PHE A 50 -0.17 5.99 -0.39
CA PHE A 50 0.88 6.30 0.57
C PHE A 50 1.84 7.39 0.09
N GLY A 51 1.75 7.80 -1.18
CA GLY A 51 2.71 8.71 -1.75
C GLY A 51 4.10 8.11 -1.91
N LEU A 52 4.19 6.79 -1.98
CA LEU A 52 5.45 6.07 -2.12
C LEU A 52 5.68 5.65 -3.57
N GLU A 53 6.94 5.34 -3.90
CA GLU A 53 7.28 4.86 -5.22
C GLU A 53 6.60 3.53 -5.53
N PRO A 54 6.29 3.24 -6.80
CA PRO A 54 5.63 1.98 -7.16
C PRO A 54 6.40 0.72 -6.76
N ASP A 55 7.71 0.82 -6.58
CA ASP A 55 8.53 -0.32 -6.20
C ASP A 55 8.10 -0.94 -4.86
N TYR A 56 7.46 -0.15 -3.99
CA TYR A 56 6.98 -0.65 -2.70
C TYR A 56 5.83 -1.64 -2.83
N ILE A 57 5.26 -1.80 -4.02
CA ILE A 57 4.17 -2.74 -4.23
C ILE A 57 4.58 -4.17 -3.89
N TRP A 58 5.84 -4.51 -4.08
CA TRP A 58 6.35 -5.85 -3.74
C TRP A 58 6.19 -6.16 -2.25
N GLU A 59 6.38 -5.16 -1.41
CA GLU A 59 6.21 -5.34 0.03
C GLU A 59 4.75 -5.50 0.41
N MET A 60 3.85 -4.85 -0.32
CA MET A 60 2.43 -4.97 -0.08
C MET A 60 1.88 -6.33 -0.47
N MET A 61 2.52 -6.98 -1.44
CA MET A 61 2.10 -8.30 -1.93
C MET A 61 2.55 -9.44 -1.01
N LEU A 62 3.45 -9.20 -0.11
CA LEU A 62 3.91 -10.18 0.88
C LEU A 62 2.95 -10.20 2.09
#